data_25e52ecc089c7166cc0d1d6e85a3a2c0
#
_entry.id   25e52ecc089c7166cc0d1d6e85a3a2c0
#
_cell.length_a   1.000
_cell.length_b   1.000
_cell.length_c   1.000
_cell.angle_alpha   90.00
_cell.angle_beta   90.00
_cell.angle_gamma   90.00
#
_symmetry.space_group_name_H-M   'P 1'
#
loop_
_entity.id
_entity.type
_entity.pdbx_description
1 polymer ?
#
loop_
_entity_poly.entity_id
_entity_poly.type
_entity_poly.pdbx_seq_one_letter_code
_entity_poly.pdbx_strand_id
1 'polypeptide(L)' 'MGSKDYDFVKNIYLTMKAFMPENTIMDLRAHWRDNKRALEIMQRMNPGLYDQLIEDFKVRKQEIMEKNFGERDPNEKAAP' A
#
# COMPACT_ATOMS: atom_id res chain seq x y z
N MET A 1 -19.86 17.06 10.87
CA MET A 1 -19.24 17.13 10.23
C MET A 1 -18.26 16.18 9.94
N GLY A 2 -18.16 15.33 9.35
CA GLY A 2 -17.24 14.35 9.06
C GLY A 2 -16.00 14.81 8.40
N SER A 3 -15.88 16.09 8.21
CA SER A 3 -14.73 16.52 7.45
C SER A 3 -13.43 16.27 8.18
N LYS A 4 -13.42 16.35 9.50
CA LYS A 4 -12.18 16.08 10.22
C LYS A 4 -11.76 14.62 10.10
N ASP A 5 -12.72 13.72 10.21
CA ASP A 5 -12.41 12.30 10.08
C ASP A 5 -11.97 11.97 8.66
N TYR A 6 -12.63 12.57 7.69
CA TYR A 6 -12.26 12.35 6.31
C TYR A 6 -10.83 12.85 6.05
N ASP A 7 -10.50 14.03 6.59
CA ASP A 7 -9.18 14.61 6.41
C ASP A 7 -8.11 13.75 7.06
N PHE A 8 -8.41 13.20 8.23
CA PHE A 8 -7.48 12.34 8.92
C PHE A 8 -7.16 11.09 8.09
N VAL A 9 -8.20 10.45 7.60
CA VAL A 9 -8.02 9.24 6.79
C VAL A 9 -7.37 9.56 5.46
N LYS A 10 -7.73 10.70 4.87
CA LYS A 10 -7.13 11.11 3.63
C LYS A 10 -5.63 11.36 3.82
N ASN A 11 -5.25 11.92 4.95
CA ASN A 11 -3.84 12.16 5.23
C ASN A 11 -3.07 10.84 5.37
N ILE A 12 -3.70 9.83 5.96
CA ILE A 12 -3.09 8.51 6.03
C ILE A 12 -2.84 8.01 4.60
N TYR A 13 -3.85 8.13 3.76
CA TYR A 13 -3.75 7.67 2.38
C TYR A 13 -2.61 8.37 1.64
N LEU A 14 -2.56 9.69 1.74
CA LEU A 14 -1.54 10.47 1.06
C LEU A 14 -0.14 10.16 1.58
N THR A 15 -0.03 9.98 2.89
CA THR A 15 1.26 9.65 3.48
C THR A 15 1.72 8.26 3.03
N MET A 16 0.81 7.30 3.03
CA MET A 16 1.15 5.96 2.57
C MET A 16 1.61 5.98 1.12
N LYS A 17 0.96 6.78 0.29
CA LYS A 17 1.38 6.89 -1.10
C LYS A 17 2.70 7.63 -1.26
N ALA A 18 2.87 8.70 -0.51
CA ALA A 18 4.08 9.52 -0.64
C ALA A 18 5.33 8.76 -0.25
N PHE A 19 5.22 7.92 0.77
CA PHE A 19 6.37 7.16 1.25
C PHE A 19 6.39 5.72 0.76
N MET A 20 5.54 5.41 -0.21
CA MET A 20 5.48 4.05 -0.74
C MET A 20 6.81 3.70 -1.40
N PRO A 21 7.47 2.63 -0.96
CA PRO A 21 8.74 2.24 -1.56
C PRO A 21 8.59 1.87 -3.02
N GLU A 22 9.66 2.04 -3.77
CA GLU A 22 9.61 1.69 -5.17
C GLU A 22 10.85 0.91 -5.60
N ASN A 23 11.63 0.44 -4.66
CA ASN A 23 12.85 -0.28 -5.00
C ASN A 23 12.67 -1.79 -5.01
N THR A 24 12.12 -2.34 -3.96
CA THR A 24 11.94 -3.79 -3.88
C THR A 24 10.57 -4.13 -3.31
N ILE A 25 10.12 -5.34 -3.62
CA ILE A 25 8.84 -5.81 -3.11
C ILE A 25 8.91 -5.99 -1.61
N MET A 26 10.05 -6.40 -1.08
CA MET A 26 10.19 -6.56 0.36
C MET A 26 10.03 -5.24 1.09
N ASP A 27 10.56 -4.16 0.53
CA ASP A 27 10.37 -2.84 1.12
C ASP A 27 8.90 -2.44 1.09
N LEU A 28 8.23 -2.74 -0.01
CA LEU A 28 6.81 -2.41 -0.14
C LEU A 28 5.98 -3.16 0.90
N ARG A 29 6.30 -4.44 1.09
CA ARG A 29 5.60 -5.24 2.08
C ARG A 29 5.86 -4.74 3.49
N ALA A 30 7.10 -4.36 3.77
CA ALA A 30 7.45 -3.82 5.08
C ALA A 30 6.69 -2.52 5.36
N HIS A 31 6.53 -1.70 4.34
CA HIS A 31 5.79 -0.45 4.47
C HIS A 31 4.33 -0.72 4.87
N TRP A 32 3.71 -1.71 4.25
CA TRP A 32 2.36 -2.10 4.59
C TRP A 32 2.29 -2.62 6.02
N ARG A 33 3.20 -3.53 6.36
CA ARG A 33 3.20 -4.15 7.68
C ARG A 33 3.44 -3.13 8.79
N ASP A 34 4.38 -2.22 8.56
CA ASP A 34 4.75 -1.26 9.58
C ASP A 34 3.66 -0.23 9.83
N ASN A 35 2.74 -0.08 8.89
CA ASN A 35 1.64 0.85 9.02
C ASN A 35 0.29 0.17 9.21
N LYS A 36 0.32 -1.07 9.66
CA LYS A 36 -0.89 -1.86 9.78
C LYS A 36 -1.98 -1.19 10.59
N ARG A 37 -1.59 -0.52 11.68
CA ARG A 37 -2.57 0.13 12.52
C ARG A 37 -3.29 1.24 11.79
N ALA A 38 -2.55 2.06 11.08
CA ALA A 38 -3.15 3.13 10.31
C ALA A 38 -4.06 2.57 9.22
N LEU A 39 -3.66 1.46 8.62
CA LEU A 39 -4.46 0.84 7.58
C LEU A 39 -5.76 0.27 8.14
N GLU A 40 -5.73 -0.27 9.34
CA GLU A 40 -6.93 -0.78 9.98
C GLU A 40 -7.92 0.35 10.25
N ILE A 41 -7.41 1.50 10.68
CA ILE A 41 -8.25 2.66 10.91
C ILE A 41 -8.88 3.11 9.59
N MET A 42 -8.08 3.17 8.54
CA MET A 42 -8.59 3.58 7.23
C MET A 42 -9.66 2.61 6.74
N GLN A 43 -9.43 1.33 6.90
CA GLN A 43 -10.39 0.33 6.45
C GLN A 43 -11.73 0.48 7.15
N ARG A 44 -11.67 0.83 8.43
CA ARG A 44 -12.89 1.00 9.20
C ARG A 44 -13.60 2.29 8.86
N MET A 45 -12.86 3.38 8.70
CA MET A 45 -13.47 4.69 8.54
C MET A 45 -13.80 5.02 7.10
N ASN A 46 -13.02 4.56 6.16
CA ASN A 46 -13.27 4.85 4.75
C ASN A 46 -12.79 3.69 3.89
N PRO A 47 -13.60 2.64 3.81
CA PRO A 47 -13.20 1.44 3.05
C PRO A 47 -12.94 1.72 1.57
N GLY A 48 -13.61 2.71 1.00
CA GLY A 48 -13.36 3.05 -0.39
C GLY A 48 -11.95 3.54 -0.62
N LEU A 49 -11.47 4.38 0.30
CA LEU A 49 -10.12 4.90 0.20
C LEU A 49 -9.11 3.79 0.49
N TYR A 50 -9.45 2.90 1.41
CA TYR A 50 -8.61 1.76 1.71
C TYR A 50 -8.46 0.88 0.46
N ASP A 51 -9.56 0.63 -0.23
CA ASP A 51 -9.53 -0.18 -1.46
C ASP A 51 -8.69 0.50 -2.53
N GLN A 52 -8.77 1.82 -2.61
CA GLN A 52 -7.97 2.55 -3.58
C GLN A 52 -6.47 2.40 -3.25
N LEU A 53 -6.13 2.43 -1.97
CA LEU A 53 -4.73 2.26 -1.58
C LEU A 53 -4.24 0.86 -1.91
N ILE A 54 -5.10 -0.14 -1.75
CA ILE A 54 -4.74 -1.50 -2.13
C ILE A 54 -4.42 -1.57 -3.61
N GLU A 55 -5.24 -0.92 -4.43
CA GLU A 55 -4.98 -0.89 -5.87
C GLU A 55 -3.67 -0.17 -6.17
N ASP A 56 -3.40 0.91 -5.46
CA ASP A 56 -2.16 1.65 -5.65
C ASP A 56 -0.95 0.78 -5.29
N PHE A 57 -1.08 -0.05 -4.26
CA PHE A 57 -0.01 -0.97 -3.89
C PHE A 57 0.18 -2.05 -4.96
N LYS A 58 -0.90 -2.52 -5.54
CA LYS A 58 -0.81 -3.53 -6.60
C LYS A 58 -0.09 -2.96 -7.81
N VAL A 59 -0.41 -1.72 -8.16
CA VAL A 59 0.26 -1.06 -9.28
C VAL A 59 1.74 -0.88 -8.98
N ARG A 60 2.06 -0.46 -7.76
CA ARG A 60 3.46 -0.27 -7.40
C ARG A 60 4.21 -1.60 -7.41
N LYS A 61 3.56 -2.65 -6.94
CA LYS A 61 4.19 -3.97 -6.96
C LYS A 61 4.51 -4.37 -8.40
N GLN A 62 3.58 -4.12 -9.31
CA GLN A 62 3.81 -4.44 -10.71
C GLN A 62 4.96 -3.61 -11.27
N GLU A 63 5.02 -2.34 -10.92
CA GLU A 63 6.09 -1.47 -11.38
C GLU A 63 7.46 -1.97 -10.89
N ILE A 64 7.51 -2.40 -9.64
CA ILE A 64 8.76 -2.91 -9.08
C ILE A 64 9.18 -4.19 -9.81
N MET A 65 8.24 -5.07 -10.06
CA MET A 65 8.54 -6.32 -10.75
C MET A 65 9.05 -6.07 -12.15
N GLU A 66 8.49 -5.09 -12.83
CA GLU A 66 8.95 -4.76 -14.16
C GLU A 66 10.31 -4.06 -14.16
N LYS A 67 10.52 -3.22 -13.15
CA LYS A 67 11.75 -2.49 -13.05
C LYS A 67 12.91 -3.41 -12.68
N ASN A 68 12.66 -4.30 -11.74
CA ASN A 68 13.68 -5.22 -11.28
C ASN A 68 13.44 -6.56 -11.95
N PHE A 69 13.83 -6.62 -13.19
CA PHE A 69 13.59 -7.79 -13.99
C PHE A 69 14.03 -9.03 -13.24
N GLY A 70 13.14 -9.93 -13.02
CA GLY A 70 13.47 -11.17 -12.34
C GLY A 70 13.11 -11.19 -10.86
N GLU A 71 12.80 -10.05 -10.27
CA GLU A 71 12.44 -10.06 -8.87
C GLU A 71 11.07 -10.67 -8.69
N ARG A 72 10.89 -11.45 -7.65
CA ARG A 72 9.61 -12.06 -7.36
C ARG A 72 9.21 -11.80 -5.95
N ASP A 73 7.91 -11.76 -5.72
CA ASP A 73 7.37 -11.66 -4.39
C ASP A 73 7.68 -12.97 -3.68
N PRO A 74 8.33 -12.93 -2.53
CA PRO A 74 8.69 -14.15 -1.82
C PRO A 74 7.51 -15.05 -1.47
N ASN A 75 6.32 -14.47 -1.40
CA ASN A 75 5.15 -15.25 -1.09
C ASN A 75 4.46 -15.80 -2.32
N GLU A 76 4.93 -15.45 -3.47
CA GLU A 76 4.31 -15.89 -4.65
C GLU A 76 4.89 -17.21 -5.00
N LYS A 77 4.07 -18.20 -5.21
CA LYS A 77 4.54 -19.44 -5.49
C LYS A 77 5.03 -19.36 -6.82
N ALA A 78 6.09 -19.60 -6.99
CA ALA A 78 6.68 -19.42 -8.11
C ALA A 78 6.14 -20.29 -9.04
N ALA A 79 5.75 -20.01 -9.77
CA ALA A 79 5.30 -20.76 -10.52
C ALA A 79 6.08 -21.24 -11.20
N PRO A 80 6.01 -22.00 -11.45
CA PRO A 80 6.65 -22.67 -12.14
C PRO A 80 6.72 -22.44 -13.19
#